data_560934a6fdf63c932246ac9131d2ec1a
#
_entry.id   560934a6fdf63c932246ac9131d2ec1a
#
_cell.length_a   1.000
_cell.length_b   1.000
_cell.length_c   1.000
_cell.angle_alpha   90.00
_cell.angle_beta   90.00
_cell.angle_gamma   90.00
#
_symmetry.space_group_name_H-M   'P 1'
#
loop_
_entity.id
_entity.type
_entity.pdbx_description
1 polymer ?
#
loop_
_entity_poly.entity_id
_entity_poly.type
_entity_poly.pdbx_seq_one_letter_code
_entity_poly.pdbx_strand_id
1 'polypeptide(L)'
;SLIDYHLSTQESFKNLMAHSLDTVRYAAYNTFYSSEAISLRNATDISPTQAAKYLRTLHALDSTNPFIHSIYLLNKSSNTVYTTNAGSSSFDQFDDQSAFSPNNHLLKLRQLPNQVWVYTLQFTGIRDTDASMVVNIDTYLFNRSLFRDTDATEFIYVPEQDTYFSSTGNAYLPIETLN
;
A
#
# COMPACT_ATOMS: atom_id res chain seq x y z
N SER A 1 27.12 -7.28 22.57
CA SER A 1 27.96 -7.59 21.40
C SER A 1 27.40 -6.88 20.14
N LEU A 2 28.16 -6.87 19.03
CA LEU A 2 27.71 -6.30 17.75
C LEU A 2 26.44 -7.01 17.26
N ILE A 3 26.34 -8.31 17.49
CA ILE A 3 25.17 -9.14 17.16
C ILE A 3 23.94 -8.69 17.95
N ASP A 4 24.08 -8.44 19.26
CA ASP A 4 22.98 -7.97 20.11
C ASP A 4 22.51 -6.58 19.68
N TYR A 5 23.42 -5.72 19.26
CA TYR A 5 23.10 -4.40 18.73
C TYR A 5 22.29 -4.50 17.41
N HIS A 6 22.70 -5.36 16.48
CA HIS A 6 21.99 -5.57 15.22
C HIS A 6 20.59 -6.17 15.44
N LEU A 7 20.46 -7.18 16.31
CA LEU A 7 19.18 -7.79 16.65
C LEU A 7 18.23 -6.76 17.31
N SER A 8 18.73 -5.97 18.25
CA SER A 8 17.96 -4.91 18.89
C SER A 8 17.50 -3.83 17.89
N THR A 9 18.35 -3.48 16.94
CA THR A 9 18.03 -2.51 15.88
C THR A 9 16.97 -3.05 14.93
N GLN A 10 17.07 -4.32 14.53
CA GLN A 10 16.09 -4.98 13.68
C GLN A 10 14.71 -5.07 14.36
N GLU A 11 14.69 -5.44 15.65
CA GLU A 11 13.45 -5.51 16.42
C GLU A 11 12.79 -4.14 16.58
N SER A 12 13.58 -3.11 16.88
CA SER A 12 13.09 -1.73 16.95
C SER A 12 12.53 -1.24 15.62
N PHE A 13 13.20 -1.58 14.49
CA PHE A 13 12.71 -1.29 13.15
C PHE A 13 11.39 -1.98 12.87
N LYS A 14 11.28 -3.29 13.15
CA LYS A 14 10.06 -4.07 12.95
C LYS A 14 8.88 -3.49 13.74
N ASN A 15 9.09 -3.13 15.00
CA ASN A 15 8.07 -2.55 15.85
C ASN A 15 7.61 -1.18 15.37
N LEU A 16 8.52 -0.31 14.97
CA LEU A 16 8.21 1.02 14.44
C LEU A 16 7.45 0.92 13.11
N MET A 17 7.89 0.04 12.23
CA MET A 17 7.23 -0.25 10.96
C MET A 17 5.81 -0.78 11.17
N ALA A 18 5.63 -1.77 12.06
CA ALA A 18 4.33 -2.34 12.38
C ALA A 18 3.36 -1.28 12.91
N HIS A 19 3.81 -0.45 13.85
CA HIS A 19 3.00 0.64 14.41
C HIS A 19 2.58 1.66 13.35
N SER A 20 3.51 2.06 12.49
CA SER A 20 3.23 3.03 11.42
C SER A 20 2.28 2.47 10.36
N LEU A 21 2.45 1.20 9.99
CA LEU A 21 1.53 0.50 9.09
C LEU A 21 0.13 0.33 9.68
N ASP A 22 0.03 0.05 10.98
CA ASP A 22 -1.27 -0.03 11.67
C ASP A 22 -2.01 1.29 11.66
N THR A 23 -1.30 2.41 11.82
CA THR A 23 -1.89 3.76 11.73
C THR A 23 -2.46 4.02 10.34
N VAL A 24 -1.70 3.71 9.29
CA VAL A 24 -2.16 3.86 7.90
C VAL A 24 -3.33 2.93 7.61
N ARG A 25 -3.25 1.68 8.06
CA ARG A 25 -4.31 0.69 7.86
C ARG A 25 -5.61 1.13 8.52
N TYR A 26 -5.54 1.69 9.72
CA TYR A 26 -6.73 2.20 10.42
C TYR A 26 -7.36 3.38 9.66
N ALA A 27 -6.54 4.33 9.21
CA ALA A 27 -7.02 5.46 8.41
C ALA A 27 -7.63 4.99 7.07
N ALA A 28 -6.99 4.04 6.40
CA ALA A 28 -7.49 3.44 5.17
C ALA A 28 -8.79 2.65 5.39
N TYR A 29 -8.90 1.94 6.50
CA TYR A 29 -10.14 1.25 6.89
C TYR A 29 -11.31 2.23 7.05
N ASN A 30 -11.10 3.35 7.74
CA ASN A 30 -12.11 4.38 7.90
C ASN A 30 -12.50 5.01 6.54
N THR A 31 -11.52 5.23 5.67
CA THR A 31 -11.77 5.70 4.30
C THR A 31 -12.58 4.68 3.50
N PHE A 32 -12.26 3.40 3.60
CA PHE A 32 -12.97 2.31 2.91
C PHE A 32 -14.46 2.24 3.29
N TYR A 33 -14.79 2.53 4.54
CA TYR A 33 -16.18 2.55 5.05
C TYR A 33 -16.83 3.93 5.05
N SER A 34 -16.17 4.94 4.46
CA SER A 34 -16.80 6.25 4.25
C SER A 34 -17.96 6.16 3.26
N SER A 35 -18.94 7.05 3.37
CA SER A 35 -20.10 7.10 2.46
C SER A 35 -19.68 7.31 1.01
N GLU A 36 -18.62 8.07 0.78
CA GLU A 36 -18.06 8.36 -0.53
C GLU A 36 -17.41 7.12 -1.17
N ALA A 37 -16.59 6.40 -0.43
CA ALA A 37 -15.96 5.17 -0.93
C ALA A 37 -16.99 4.06 -1.16
N ILE A 38 -18.01 3.95 -0.31
CA ILE A 38 -19.13 3.03 -0.50
C ILE A 38 -19.91 3.40 -1.77
N SER A 39 -20.16 4.67 -2.00
CA SER A 39 -20.85 5.15 -3.20
C SER A 39 -20.06 4.84 -4.47
N LEU A 40 -18.72 5.10 -4.46
CA LEU A 40 -17.87 4.77 -5.60
C LEU A 40 -17.85 3.27 -5.92
N ARG A 41 -17.85 2.41 -4.89
CA ARG A 41 -17.78 0.94 -5.09
C ARG A 41 -19.07 0.32 -5.60
N ASN A 42 -20.22 0.86 -5.20
CA ASN A 42 -21.49 0.17 -5.34
C ASN A 42 -22.46 0.83 -6.31
N ALA A 43 -22.30 2.11 -6.64
CA ALA A 43 -23.23 2.79 -7.52
C ALA A 43 -23.06 2.30 -8.98
N THR A 44 -24.16 2.02 -9.61
CA THR A 44 -24.21 1.58 -11.02
C THR A 44 -24.10 2.75 -12.00
N ASP A 45 -24.46 3.95 -11.56
CA ASP A 45 -24.46 5.15 -12.37
C ASP A 45 -23.92 6.33 -11.52
N ILE A 46 -22.68 6.70 -11.78
CA ILE A 46 -22.01 7.82 -11.12
C ILE A 46 -21.58 8.80 -12.20
N SER A 47 -22.07 10.04 -12.14
CA SER A 47 -21.60 11.10 -13.02
C SER A 47 -20.11 11.40 -12.77
N PRO A 48 -19.35 11.85 -13.78
CA PRO A 48 -17.95 12.23 -13.61
C PRO A 48 -17.73 13.27 -12.50
N THR A 49 -18.66 14.19 -12.34
CA THR A 49 -18.61 15.22 -11.28
C THR A 49 -18.76 14.62 -9.87
N GLN A 50 -19.66 13.66 -9.73
CA GLN A 50 -19.82 12.94 -8.45
C GLN A 50 -18.60 12.06 -8.16
N ALA A 51 -18.09 11.34 -9.16
CA ALA A 51 -16.88 10.54 -9.02
C ALA A 51 -15.69 11.41 -8.57
N ALA A 52 -15.49 12.56 -9.20
CA ALA A 52 -14.44 13.50 -8.82
C ALA A 52 -14.62 14.05 -7.39
N LYS A 53 -15.86 14.26 -6.95
CA LYS A 53 -16.16 14.68 -5.57
C LYS A 53 -15.79 13.58 -4.58
N TYR A 54 -16.14 12.33 -4.85
CA TYR A 54 -15.88 11.21 -3.95
C TYR A 54 -14.41 10.81 -3.92
N LEU A 55 -13.70 10.92 -5.05
CA LEU A 55 -12.25 10.73 -5.12
C LEU A 55 -11.46 11.67 -4.19
N ARG A 56 -12.00 12.85 -3.89
CA ARG A 56 -11.37 13.76 -2.92
C ARG A 56 -11.20 13.14 -1.54
N THR A 57 -12.08 12.24 -1.14
CA THR A 57 -11.95 11.50 0.14
C THR A 57 -10.75 10.56 0.11
N LEU A 58 -10.49 9.89 -1.03
CA LEU A 58 -9.30 9.07 -1.21
C LEU A 58 -8.03 9.94 -1.23
N HIS A 59 -8.07 11.08 -1.91
CA HIS A 59 -6.97 12.04 -1.93
C HIS A 59 -6.67 12.64 -0.54
N ALA A 60 -7.65 12.76 0.35
CA ALA A 60 -7.40 13.21 1.71
C ALA A 60 -6.51 12.21 2.48
N LEU A 61 -6.65 10.91 2.20
CA LEU A 61 -5.82 9.89 2.82
C LEU A 61 -4.38 9.94 2.33
N ASP A 62 -4.14 10.03 1.02
CA ASP A 62 -2.77 10.10 0.49
C ASP A 62 -2.08 11.43 0.81
N SER A 63 -2.81 12.53 0.84
CA SER A 63 -2.28 13.85 1.20
C SER A 63 -1.80 13.93 2.65
N THR A 64 -2.42 13.18 3.56
CA THR A 64 -2.01 13.12 4.97
C THR A 64 -0.90 12.11 5.24
N ASN A 65 -0.64 11.23 4.29
CA ASN A 65 0.39 10.17 4.37
C ASN A 65 1.27 10.20 3.11
N PRO A 66 2.34 11.02 3.09
CA PRO A 66 3.14 11.28 1.87
C PRO A 66 3.81 10.04 1.27
N PHE A 67 3.92 8.94 2.03
CA PHE A 67 4.44 7.66 1.55
C PHE A 67 3.39 6.79 0.86
N ILE A 68 2.11 7.17 0.84
CA ILE A 68 1.12 6.50 0.01
C ILE A 68 1.38 6.86 -1.45
N HIS A 69 1.72 5.86 -2.25
CA HIS A 69 1.96 6.04 -3.68
C HIS A 69 0.66 6.19 -4.45
N SER A 70 -0.33 5.33 -4.16
CA SER A 70 -1.61 5.30 -4.86
C SER A 70 -2.68 4.56 -4.08
N ILE A 71 -3.93 4.93 -4.32
CA ILE A 71 -5.10 4.23 -3.81
C ILE A 71 -5.96 3.87 -5.00
N TYR A 72 -6.38 2.60 -5.07
CA TYR A 72 -7.29 2.06 -6.07
C TYR A 72 -8.60 1.65 -5.42
N LEU A 73 -9.69 1.90 -6.08
CA LEU A 73 -11.01 1.50 -5.64
C LEU A 73 -11.78 0.91 -6.82
N LEU A 74 -12.19 -0.36 -6.69
CA LEU A 74 -12.87 -1.12 -7.72
C LEU A 74 -14.39 -1.06 -7.51
N ASN A 75 -15.09 -0.58 -8.53
CA ASN A 75 -16.53 -0.77 -8.68
C ASN A 75 -16.76 -1.95 -9.64
N LYS A 76 -17.13 -3.10 -9.08
CA LYS A 76 -17.37 -4.32 -9.86
C LYS A 76 -18.61 -4.21 -10.74
N SER A 77 -19.65 -3.48 -10.29
CA SER A 77 -20.91 -3.36 -11.01
C SER A 77 -20.76 -2.57 -12.32
N SER A 78 -19.90 -1.56 -12.33
CA SER A 78 -19.62 -0.74 -13.52
C SER A 78 -18.30 -1.11 -14.21
N ASN A 79 -17.59 -2.14 -13.71
CA ASN A 79 -16.26 -2.54 -14.20
C ASN A 79 -15.26 -1.37 -14.24
N THR A 80 -15.29 -0.50 -13.22
CA THR A 80 -14.52 0.74 -13.18
C THR A 80 -13.54 0.74 -12.01
N VAL A 81 -12.30 1.11 -12.26
CA VAL A 81 -11.29 1.40 -11.24
C VAL A 81 -11.14 2.91 -11.10
N TYR A 82 -11.26 3.39 -9.89
CA TYR A 82 -10.95 4.77 -9.50
C TYR A 82 -9.58 4.79 -8.83
N THR A 83 -8.73 5.73 -9.23
CA THR A 83 -7.36 5.84 -8.69
C THR A 83 -7.03 7.28 -8.31
N THR A 84 -6.21 7.46 -7.29
CA THR A 84 -5.73 8.80 -6.91
C THR A 84 -4.73 9.37 -7.91
N ASN A 85 -4.10 8.54 -8.74
CA ASN A 85 -3.07 8.99 -9.69
C ASN A 85 -3.62 9.36 -11.06
N ALA A 86 -4.67 8.67 -11.53
CA ALA A 86 -5.10 8.74 -12.93
C ALA A 86 -6.62 8.95 -13.12
N GLY A 87 -7.36 9.13 -12.05
CA GLY A 87 -8.81 9.30 -12.12
C GLY A 87 -9.56 7.97 -12.23
N SER A 88 -10.17 7.67 -13.36
CA SER A 88 -10.92 6.43 -13.57
C SER A 88 -10.61 5.78 -14.91
N SER A 89 -10.66 4.44 -14.93
CA SER A 89 -10.50 3.61 -16.11
C SER A 89 -11.37 2.37 -16.02
N SER A 90 -11.61 1.70 -17.15
CA SER A 90 -12.18 0.34 -17.14
C SER A 90 -11.21 -0.62 -16.46
N PHE A 91 -11.72 -1.56 -15.66
CA PHE A 91 -10.89 -2.59 -15.04
C PHE A 91 -10.10 -3.41 -16.08
N ASP A 92 -10.69 -3.71 -17.23
CA ASP A 92 -10.04 -4.49 -18.29
C ASP A 92 -8.83 -3.77 -18.92
N GLN A 93 -8.77 -2.45 -18.81
CA GLN A 93 -7.67 -1.61 -19.30
C GLN A 93 -6.71 -1.15 -18.19
N PHE A 94 -6.99 -1.56 -16.96
CA PHE A 94 -6.17 -1.16 -15.82
C PHE A 94 -4.90 -2.01 -15.73
N ASP A 95 -3.75 -1.35 -15.75
CA ASP A 95 -2.44 -2.02 -15.86
C ASP A 95 -2.10 -2.89 -14.63
N ASP A 96 -2.64 -2.55 -13.47
CA ASP A 96 -2.32 -3.21 -12.20
C ASP A 96 -3.49 -4.04 -11.65
N GLN A 97 -4.16 -4.81 -12.49
CA GLN A 97 -5.30 -5.65 -12.10
C GLN A 97 -4.94 -6.65 -10.98
N SER A 98 -3.70 -7.13 -10.97
CA SER A 98 -3.21 -8.09 -9.97
C SER A 98 -3.25 -7.55 -8.55
N ALA A 99 -3.32 -6.23 -8.37
CA ALA A 99 -3.47 -5.59 -7.07
C ALA A 99 -4.74 -6.01 -6.33
N PHE A 100 -5.79 -6.38 -7.07
CA PHE A 100 -7.08 -6.78 -6.51
C PHE A 100 -7.20 -8.28 -6.26
N SER A 101 -6.25 -9.09 -6.74
CA SER A 101 -6.26 -10.54 -6.52
C SER A 101 -6.19 -10.87 -5.04
N PRO A 102 -6.92 -11.90 -4.56
CA PRO A 102 -6.91 -12.28 -3.16
C PRO A 102 -5.49 -12.51 -2.63
N ASN A 103 -5.23 -12.04 -1.43
CA ASN A 103 -3.96 -12.20 -0.77
C ASN A 103 -4.19 -12.69 0.67
N ASN A 104 -3.46 -13.75 1.07
CA ASN A 104 -3.53 -14.30 2.42
C ASN A 104 -2.68 -13.52 3.43
N HIS A 105 -1.90 -12.56 2.98
CA HIS A 105 -1.03 -11.74 3.81
C HIS A 105 -1.68 -10.37 4.06
N LEU A 106 -1.57 -9.89 5.29
CA LEU A 106 -2.06 -8.58 5.67
C LEU A 106 -1.38 -7.45 4.87
N LEU A 107 -0.12 -7.65 4.57
CA LEU A 107 0.74 -6.73 3.83
C LEU A 107 1.52 -7.54 2.80
N LYS A 108 1.54 -7.09 1.55
CA LYS A 108 2.27 -7.74 0.46
C LYS A 108 3.27 -6.77 -0.16
N LEU A 109 4.53 -7.22 -0.25
CA LEU A 109 5.53 -6.52 -1.06
C LEU A 109 5.34 -6.90 -2.53
N ARG A 110 5.27 -5.90 -3.40
CA ARG A 110 5.18 -6.12 -4.85
C ARG A 110 5.77 -4.94 -5.62
N GLN A 111 6.01 -5.15 -6.89
CA GLN A 111 6.47 -4.11 -7.80
C GLN A 111 5.30 -3.65 -8.69
N LEU A 112 5.12 -2.34 -8.79
CA LEU A 112 4.15 -1.73 -9.69
C LEU A 112 4.62 -1.82 -11.17
N PRO A 113 3.73 -1.63 -12.15
CA PRO A 113 4.11 -1.59 -13.57
C PRO A 113 5.21 -0.58 -13.90
N ASN A 114 5.28 0.54 -13.17
CA ASN A 114 6.33 1.55 -13.28
C ASN A 114 7.62 1.22 -12.49
N GLN A 115 7.76 -0.03 -12.02
CA GLN A 115 8.91 -0.56 -11.28
C GLN A 115 9.11 -0.02 -9.85
N VAL A 116 8.19 0.75 -9.31
CA VAL A 116 8.22 1.17 -7.90
C VAL A 116 7.86 0.00 -6.99
N TRP A 117 8.68 -0.23 -5.96
CA TRP A 117 8.39 -1.21 -4.93
C TRP A 117 7.43 -0.65 -3.89
N VAL A 118 6.35 -1.36 -3.63
CA VAL A 118 5.30 -0.95 -2.70
C VAL A 118 4.92 -2.06 -1.73
N TYR A 119 4.51 -1.64 -0.53
CA TYR A 119 3.68 -2.47 0.34
C TYR A 119 2.22 -2.25 -0.02
N THR A 120 1.51 -3.31 -0.29
CA THR A 120 0.10 -3.27 -0.67
C THR A 120 -0.77 -3.75 0.48
N LEU A 121 -1.71 -2.90 0.91
CA LEU A 121 -2.83 -3.22 1.78
C LEU A 121 -4.07 -3.44 0.95
N GLN A 122 -4.83 -4.50 1.24
CA GLN A 122 -6.08 -4.81 0.57
C GLN A 122 -7.26 -4.73 1.54
N PHE A 123 -8.37 -4.20 1.06
CA PHE A 123 -9.63 -4.12 1.78
C PHE A 123 -10.72 -4.79 0.95
N THR A 124 -11.39 -5.76 1.56
CA THR A 124 -12.39 -6.60 0.90
C THR A 124 -13.75 -6.37 1.56
N GLY A 125 -14.79 -6.23 0.76
CA GLY A 125 -16.17 -6.14 1.25
C GLY A 125 -16.60 -7.46 1.91
N ILE A 126 -17.58 -7.40 2.81
CA ILE A 126 -18.01 -8.55 3.64
C ILE A 126 -18.43 -9.79 2.81
N ARG A 127 -18.89 -9.57 1.57
CA ARG A 127 -19.38 -10.64 0.67
C ARG A 127 -18.46 -10.87 -0.53
N ASP A 128 -17.31 -10.21 -0.57
CA ASP A 128 -16.39 -10.29 -1.69
C ASP A 128 -15.25 -11.24 -1.39
N THR A 129 -14.73 -11.91 -2.42
CA THR A 129 -13.50 -12.71 -2.36
C THR A 129 -12.27 -11.86 -2.72
N ASP A 130 -12.46 -10.92 -3.66
CA ASP A 130 -11.39 -10.07 -4.16
C ASP A 130 -11.38 -8.72 -3.45
N ALA A 131 -10.24 -8.06 -3.41
CA ALA A 131 -10.14 -6.72 -2.86
C ALA A 131 -11.02 -5.73 -3.65
N SER A 132 -11.62 -4.78 -2.92
CA SER A 132 -12.40 -3.68 -3.49
C SER A 132 -11.68 -2.34 -3.33
N MET A 133 -10.73 -2.24 -2.40
CA MET A 133 -9.81 -1.11 -2.29
C MET A 133 -8.40 -1.63 -2.04
N VAL A 134 -7.44 -0.96 -2.63
CA VAL A 134 -6.01 -1.23 -2.53
C VAL A 134 -5.29 0.06 -2.16
N VAL A 135 -4.41 0.00 -1.17
CA VAL A 135 -3.52 1.09 -0.81
C VAL A 135 -2.08 0.65 -1.03
N ASN A 136 -1.37 1.34 -1.90
CA ASN A 136 0.03 1.09 -2.20
C ASN A 136 0.91 2.10 -1.45
N ILE A 137 1.81 1.60 -0.64
CA ILE A 137 2.75 2.38 0.15
C ILE A 137 4.12 2.27 -0.50
N ASP A 138 4.70 3.38 -0.94
CA ASP A 138 6.07 3.41 -1.47
C ASP A 138 7.06 3.00 -0.37
N THR A 139 7.80 1.92 -0.60
CA THR A 139 8.70 1.35 0.41
C THR A 139 9.85 2.30 0.75
N TYR A 140 10.37 3.03 -0.23
CA TYR A 140 11.46 3.97 -0.02
C TYR A 140 11.00 5.18 0.81
N LEU A 141 9.89 5.82 0.41
CA LEU A 141 9.35 6.97 1.11
C LEU A 141 8.88 6.60 2.52
N PHE A 142 8.29 5.42 2.70
CA PHE A 142 7.88 4.90 3.99
C PHE A 142 9.08 4.71 4.93
N ASN A 143 10.10 3.99 4.48
CA ASN A 143 11.32 3.79 5.25
C ASN A 143 12.00 5.12 5.61
N ARG A 144 12.08 6.04 4.66
CA ARG A 144 12.61 7.38 4.88
C ARG A 144 11.82 8.18 5.89
N SER A 145 10.50 8.00 5.96
CA SER A 145 9.65 8.68 6.96
C SER A 145 9.92 8.18 8.38
N LEU A 146 10.30 6.90 8.53
CA LEU A 146 10.60 6.28 9.83
C LEU A 146 12.03 6.55 10.31
N PHE A 147 12.99 6.68 9.38
CA PHE A 147 14.44 6.70 9.65
C PHE A 147 15.12 7.90 8.98
N ARG A 148 14.69 9.10 9.34
CA ARG A 148 15.15 10.35 8.72
C ARG A 148 16.68 10.56 8.75
N ASP A 149 17.38 9.97 9.73
CA ASP A 149 18.78 10.22 10.01
C ASP A 149 19.68 8.97 9.93
N THR A 150 19.20 7.86 9.35
CA THR A 150 19.97 6.62 9.25
C THR A 150 19.98 6.05 7.85
N ASP A 151 21.01 5.25 7.52
CA ASP A 151 21.14 4.51 6.25
C ASP A 151 20.06 3.42 6.06
N ALA A 152 19.09 3.33 6.98
CA ALA A 152 17.99 2.37 6.97
C ALA A 152 16.98 2.56 5.82
N THR A 153 17.10 3.62 5.02
CA THR A 153 16.33 3.82 3.80
C THR A 153 16.61 2.76 2.72
N GLU A 154 17.69 2.02 2.89
CA GLU A 154 18.12 0.97 1.96
C GLU A 154 17.58 -0.42 2.30
N PHE A 155 16.80 -0.57 3.36
CA PHE A 155 16.23 -1.85 3.75
C PHE A 155 14.78 -1.99 3.29
N ILE A 156 14.44 -3.17 2.75
CA ILE A 156 13.07 -3.58 2.47
C ILE A 156 12.72 -4.80 3.32
N TYR A 157 11.63 -4.70 4.05
CA TYR A 157 11.03 -5.84 4.73
C TYR A 157 10.12 -6.61 3.77
N VAL A 158 10.28 -7.92 3.70
CA VAL A 158 9.42 -8.82 2.92
C VAL A 158 8.52 -9.60 3.89
N PRO A 159 7.26 -9.17 4.07
CA PRO A 159 6.37 -9.74 5.09
C PRO A 159 6.12 -11.24 4.93
N GLU A 160 6.03 -11.71 3.68
CA GLU A 160 5.77 -13.12 3.35
C GLU A 160 6.88 -14.05 3.81
N GLN A 161 8.09 -13.54 3.96
CA GLN A 161 9.28 -14.29 4.37
C GLN A 161 9.77 -13.91 5.78
N ASP A 162 9.15 -12.91 6.40
CA ASP A 162 9.61 -12.27 7.66
C ASP A 162 11.11 -11.90 7.62
N THR A 163 11.58 -11.40 6.47
CA THR A 163 12.99 -11.19 6.16
C THR A 163 13.21 -9.77 5.64
N TYR A 164 14.40 -9.23 5.95
CA TYR A 164 14.85 -7.93 5.47
C TYR A 164 15.88 -8.11 4.38
N PHE A 165 15.80 -7.27 3.36
CA PHE A 165 16.81 -7.17 2.31
C PHE A 165 17.42 -5.77 2.32
N SER A 166 18.73 -5.69 2.14
CA SER A 166 19.39 -4.41 1.88
C SER A 166 19.51 -4.17 0.39
N SER A 167 19.44 -2.90 -0.01
CA SER A 167 19.74 -2.50 -1.38
C SER A 167 21.27 -2.34 -1.53
N THR A 168 21.88 -3.18 -2.36
CA THR A 168 23.25 -2.99 -2.84
C THR A 168 23.20 -2.78 -4.35
N GLY A 169 23.20 -1.52 -4.77
CA GLY A 169 22.90 -1.20 -6.16
C GLY A 169 21.43 -1.48 -6.50
N ASN A 170 21.16 -2.31 -7.49
CA ASN A 170 19.80 -2.71 -7.89
C ASN A 170 19.36 -4.09 -7.35
N ALA A 171 20.15 -4.71 -6.48
CA ALA A 171 19.87 -6.03 -5.91
C ALA A 171 19.59 -5.93 -4.41
N TYR A 172 18.56 -6.68 -3.94
CA TYR A 172 18.29 -6.84 -2.53
C TYR A 172 18.92 -8.13 -2.03
N LEU A 173 19.73 -8.05 -0.98
CA LEU A 173 20.37 -9.19 -0.34
C LEU A 173 19.82 -9.38 1.07
N PRO A 174 19.64 -10.64 1.53
CA PRO A 174 19.30 -10.90 2.92
C PRO A 174 20.32 -10.29 3.87
N ILE A 175 19.85 -9.64 4.94
CA ILE A 175 20.74 -8.96 5.90
C ILE A 175 21.73 -9.94 6.55
N GLU A 176 21.33 -11.22 6.70
CA GLU A 176 22.18 -12.28 7.23
C GLU A 176 23.44 -12.56 6.40
N THR A 177 23.47 -12.14 5.13
CA THR A 177 24.65 -12.32 4.24
C THR A 177 25.62 -11.14 4.26
N LEU A 178 25.36 -10.12 5.06
CA LEU A 178 26.20 -8.93 5.19
C LEU A 178 27.20 -9.01 6.36
N ASN A 179 27.44 -10.18 6.93
CA ASN A 179 28.44 -10.44 7.98
C ASN A 179 29.77 -10.89 7.40
#